data_e62661f64fcaee710150755d86003426
#
_entry.id   e62661f64fcaee710150755d86003426
#
_cell.length_a   1.000
_cell.length_b   1.000
_cell.length_c   1.000
_cell.angle_alpha   90.00
_cell.angle_beta   90.00
_cell.angle_gamma   90.00
#
_symmetry.space_group_name_H-M   'P 1'
#
loop_
_entity.id
_entity.type
_entity.pdbx_description
1 polymer ?
#
loop_
_entity_poly.entity_id
_entity_poly.type
_entity_poly.pdbx_seq_one_letter_code
_entity_poly.pdbx_strand_id
1 'polypeptide(L)'
;MNNVKESIIVAFAFVGVVVGAGFATGQEIFQFFTSHGIYSIGGIFITGLILTLGGIFVLNTGFRLRSQNHSESIRYYLHPTIAKLFDIILTVFLFSLAIIMTAGGASTINESFGLPFWLSSFILVILILITLFLKFGRLIAVLGGVTPFQIGRA
;
A
#
# COMPACT_ATOMS: atom_id res chain seq x y z
N MET A 1 20.00 -1.15 19.78
CA MET A 1 19.01 -1.72 20.71
C MET A 1 17.57 -1.33 20.36
N ASN A 2 17.17 -1.28 19.12
CA ASN A 2 15.77 -0.98 18.78
C ASN A 2 15.28 -1.74 17.54
N ASN A 3 15.93 -2.86 17.19
CA ASN A 3 15.58 -3.63 15.99
C ASN A 3 14.13 -4.15 16.01
N VAL A 4 13.60 -4.48 17.19
CA VAL A 4 12.22 -5.01 17.30
C VAL A 4 11.18 -3.93 17.06
N LYS A 5 11.35 -2.72 17.61
CA LYS A 5 10.42 -1.61 17.37
C LYS A 5 10.41 -1.18 15.91
N GLU A 6 11.58 -1.07 15.29
CA GLU A 6 11.70 -0.74 13.88
C GLU A 6 11.07 -1.82 12.99
N SER A 7 11.29 -3.10 13.31
CA SER A 7 10.67 -4.22 12.60
C SER A 7 9.14 -4.20 12.72
N ILE A 8 8.61 -3.89 13.89
CA ILE A 8 7.15 -3.77 14.10
C ILE A 8 6.58 -2.61 13.28
N ILE A 9 7.24 -1.45 13.28
CA ILE A 9 6.80 -0.28 12.51
C ILE A 9 6.77 -0.60 11.00
N VAL A 10 7.82 -1.25 10.50
CA VAL A 10 7.89 -1.66 9.09
C VAL A 10 6.81 -2.70 8.76
N ALA A 11 6.57 -3.66 9.65
CA ALA A 11 5.52 -4.66 9.47
C ALA A 11 4.12 -4.00 9.42
N PHE A 12 3.82 -3.09 10.34
CA PHE A 12 2.55 -2.34 10.31
C PHE A 12 2.44 -1.42 9.09
N ALA A 13 3.53 -0.80 8.66
CA ALA A 13 3.52 0.01 7.44
C ALA A 13 3.22 -0.86 6.20
N PHE A 14 3.83 -2.06 6.11
CA PHE A 14 3.55 -3.01 5.05
C PHE A 14 2.09 -3.45 5.04
N VAL A 15 1.56 -3.85 6.20
CA VAL A 15 0.14 -4.21 6.35
C VAL A 15 -0.77 -3.03 5.97
N GLY A 16 -0.45 -1.81 6.40
CA GLY A 16 -1.24 -0.62 6.07
C GLY A 16 -1.30 -0.31 4.59
N VAL A 17 -0.21 -0.55 3.85
CA VAL A 17 -0.18 -0.40 2.39
C VAL A 17 -1.01 -1.47 1.69
N VAL A 18 -0.93 -2.73 2.16
CA VAL A 18 -1.69 -3.86 1.59
C VAL A 18 -3.18 -3.73 1.88
N VAL A 19 -3.53 -3.31 3.11
CA VAL A 19 -4.93 -3.20 3.54
C VAL A 19 -5.69 -2.12 2.74
N GLY A 20 -5.11 -0.98 2.45
CA GLY A 20 -5.76 0.06 1.64
C GLY A 20 -7.15 0.51 2.12
N ALA A 21 -7.75 1.44 1.39
CA ALA A 21 -9.08 1.99 1.72
C ALA A 21 -10.23 1.00 1.47
N GLY A 22 -10.14 0.19 0.40
CA GLY A 22 -11.16 -0.81 0.05
C GLY A 22 -11.28 -1.95 1.08
N PHE A 23 -10.18 -2.29 1.71
CA PHE A 23 -10.16 -3.27 2.79
C PHE A 23 -10.80 -2.74 4.07
N ALA A 24 -10.57 -1.47 4.37
CA ALA A 24 -11.15 -0.81 5.55
C ALA A 24 -12.69 -0.68 5.49
N THR A 25 -13.27 -0.64 4.27
CA THR A 25 -14.72 -0.66 4.06
C THR A 25 -15.30 -2.09 4.00
N GLY A 26 -14.46 -3.10 4.00
CA GLY A 26 -14.86 -4.50 3.81
C GLY A 26 -15.28 -4.87 2.39
N GLN A 27 -15.35 -3.90 1.47
CA GLN A 27 -15.83 -4.11 0.11
C GLN A 27 -14.93 -5.07 -0.69
N GLU A 28 -13.61 -4.93 -0.57
CA GLU A 28 -12.66 -5.83 -1.23
C GLU A 28 -12.71 -7.24 -0.63
N ILE A 29 -12.89 -7.35 0.69
CA ILE A 29 -13.05 -8.65 1.36
C ILE A 29 -14.32 -9.35 0.85
N PHE A 30 -15.42 -8.61 0.76
CA PHE A 30 -16.67 -9.15 0.24
C PHE A 30 -16.53 -9.58 -1.22
N GLN A 31 -15.98 -8.73 -2.07
CA GLN A 31 -15.90 -8.94 -3.51
C GLN A 31 -14.93 -10.06 -3.90
N PHE A 32 -13.76 -10.11 -3.28
CA PHE A 32 -12.73 -11.08 -3.65
C PHE A 32 -12.75 -12.37 -2.86
N PHE A 33 -13.34 -12.35 -1.66
CA PHE A 33 -13.36 -13.53 -0.81
C PHE A 33 -14.78 -13.98 -0.47
N THR A 34 -15.57 -13.19 0.26
CA THR A 34 -16.84 -13.63 0.83
C THR A 34 -17.85 -14.10 -0.22
N SER A 35 -17.86 -13.48 -1.39
CA SER A 35 -18.75 -13.84 -2.51
C SER A 35 -18.52 -15.26 -3.06
N HIS A 36 -17.38 -15.89 -2.77
CA HIS A 36 -17.02 -17.22 -3.25
C HIS A 36 -17.31 -18.34 -2.23
N GLY A 37 -17.99 -18.04 -1.14
CA GLY A 37 -18.41 -19.02 -0.14
C GLY A 37 -17.22 -19.76 0.50
N ILE A 38 -17.31 -21.08 0.65
CA ILE A 38 -16.28 -21.88 1.35
C ILE A 38 -14.91 -21.88 0.66
N TYR A 39 -14.87 -21.65 -0.64
CA TYR A 39 -13.61 -21.54 -1.40
C TYR A 39 -12.78 -20.30 -1.02
N SER A 40 -13.40 -19.31 -0.39
CA SER A 40 -12.74 -18.11 0.13
C SER A 40 -11.62 -18.44 1.12
N ILE A 41 -11.81 -19.46 1.95
CA ILE A 41 -10.82 -19.87 2.96
C ILE A 41 -9.50 -20.26 2.27
N GLY A 42 -9.60 -21.07 1.20
CA GLY A 42 -8.42 -21.42 0.40
C GLY A 42 -7.78 -20.19 -0.26
N GLY A 43 -8.60 -19.29 -0.82
CA GLY A 43 -8.16 -18.05 -1.43
C GLY A 43 -7.40 -17.14 -0.46
N ILE A 44 -7.92 -16.94 0.74
CA ILE A 44 -7.28 -16.16 1.80
C ILE A 44 -5.93 -16.75 2.17
N PHE A 45 -5.86 -18.07 2.36
CA PHE A 45 -4.62 -18.75 2.72
C PHE A 45 -3.55 -18.62 1.64
N ILE A 46 -3.91 -18.85 0.39
CA ILE A 46 -3.00 -18.72 -0.77
C ILE A 46 -2.53 -17.27 -0.93
N THR A 47 -3.45 -16.31 -0.85
CA THR A 47 -3.11 -14.88 -0.96
C THR A 47 -2.18 -14.45 0.18
N GLY A 48 -2.47 -14.86 1.42
CA GLY A 48 -1.62 -14.58 2.57
C GLY A 48 -0.21 -15.16 2.41
N LEU A 49 -0.11 -16.38 1.90
CA LEU A 49 1.16 -17.04 1.63
C LEU A 49 1.97 -16.32 0.55
N ILE A 50 1.33 -15.95 -0.57
CA ILE A 50 1.97 -15.22 -1.67
C ILE A 50 2.44 -13.84 -1.20
N LEU A 51 1.62 -13.09 -0.47
CA LEU A 51 1.99 -11.79 0.07
C LEU A 51 3.15 -11.89 1.07
N THR A 52 3.13 -12.90 1.93
CA THR A 52 4.20 -13.11 2.92
C THR A 52 5.51 -13.48 2.24
N LEU A 53 5.51 -14.45 1.34
CA LEU A 53 6.72 -14.87 0.62
C LEU A 53 7.25 -13.76 -0.29
N GLY A 54 6.36 -13.09 -1.03
CA GLY A 54 6.70 -11.94 -1.86
C GLY A 54 7.28 -10.78 -1.06
N GLY A 55 6.67 -10.46 0.09
CA GLY A 55 7.14 -9.43 1.00
C GLY A 55 8.54 -9.75 1.54
N ILE A 56 8.78 -10.98 2.01
CA ILE A 56 10.10 -11.43 2.49
C ILE A 56 11.13 -11.32 1.36
N PHE A 57 10.78 -11.75 0.14
CA PHE A 57 11.67 -11.68 -1.00
C PHE A 57 12.06 -10.23 -1.34
N VAL A 58 11.09 -9.33 -1.44
CA VAL A 58 11.32 -7.91 -1.75
C VAL A 58 12.14 -7.22 -0.67
N LEU A 59 11.80 -7.43 0.61
CA LEU A 59 12.54 -6.85 1.74
C LEU A 59 13.98 -7.35 1.79
N ASN A 60 14.20 -8.65 1.61
CA ASN A 60 15.54 -9.23 1.61
C ASN A 60 16.40 -8.70 0.45
N THR A 61 15.80 -8.56 -0.72
CA THR A 61 16.45 -7.97 -1.90
C THR A 61 16.81 -6.51 -1.66
N GLY A 62 15.87 -5.70 -1.19
CA GLY A 62 16.11 -4.29 -0.87
C GLY A 62 17.21 -4.10 0.20
N PHE A 63 17.21 -4.95 1.21
CA PHE A 63 18.24 -4.94 2.26
C PHE A 63 19.62 -5.31 1.72
N ARG A 64 19.71 -6.36 0.90
CA ARG A 64 20.97 -6.81 0.28
C ARG A 64 21.57 -5.78 -0.67
N LEU A 65 20.75 -5.21 -1.53
CA LEU A 65 21.18 -4.25 -2.54
C LEU A 65 21.34 -2.83 -1.99
N ARG A 66 20.85 -2.57 -0.77
CA ARG A 66 20.72 -1.21 -0.22
C ARG A 66 20.08 -0.25 -1.22
N SER A 67 19.16 -0.78 -2.04
CA SER A 67 18.53 -0.04 -3.11
C SER A 67 17.68 1.10 -2.57
N GLN A 68 17.81 2.26 -3.17
CA GLN A 68 17.00 3.44 -2.82
C GLN A 68 15.77 3.57 -3.73
N ASN A 69 15.77 2.85 -4.85
CA ASN A 69 14.71 2.88 -5.85
C ASN A 69 14.28 1.45 -6.23
N HIS A 70 12.98 1.29 -6.50
CA HIS A 70 12.45 0.01 -7.00
C HIS A 70 13.13 -0.47 -8.31
N SER A 71 13.51 0.48 -9.17
CA SER A 71 14.18 0.21 -10.44
C SER A 71 15.51 -0.53 -10.29
N GLU A 72 16.28 -0.23 -9.23
CA GLU A 72 17.56 -0.91 -8.96
C GLU A 72 17.34 -2.40 -8.63
N SER A 73 16.33 -2.68 -7.81
CA SER A 73 15.98 -4.06 -7.45
C SER A 73 15.51 -4.87 -8.66
N ILE A 74 14.74 -4.24 -9.55
CA ILE A 74 14.25 -4.89 -10.77
C ILE A 74 15.39 -5.20 -11.75
N ARG A 75 16.29 -4.24 -11.95
CA ARG A 75 17.45 -4.39 -12.85
C ARG A 75 18.47 -5.45 -12.39
N TYR A 76 18.45 -5.78 -11.11
CA TYR A 76 19.32 -6.85 -10.60
C TYR A 76 18.91 -8.23 -11.09
N TYR A 77 17.59 -8.46 -11.27
CA TYR A 77 17.06 -9.77 -11.67
C TYR A 77 16.71 -9.88 -13.15
N LEU A 78 16.45 -8.76 -13.83
CA LEU A 78 15.97 -8.73 -15.21
C LEU A 78 16.99 -8.10 -16.16
N HIS A 79 16.97 -8.58 -17.40
CA HIS A 79 17.74 -7.95 -18.49
C HIS A 79 17.35 -6.46 -18.61
N PRO A 80 18.29 -5.54 -18.89
CA PRO A 80 18.05 -4.09 -18.87
C PRO A 80 16.85 -3.63 -19.68
N THR A 81 16.59 -4.24 -20.84
CA THR A 81 15.45 -3.89 -21.70
C THR A 81 14.11 -4.27 -21.05
N ILE A 82 14.04 -5.47 -20.47
CA ILE A 82 12.84 -5.97 -19.79
C ILE A 82 12.60 -5.19 -18.50
N ALA A 83 13.66 -4.90 -17.76
CA ALA A 83 13.60 -4.08 -16.56
C ALA A 83 13.02 -2.69 -16.82
N LYS A 84 13.43 -2.04 -17.93
CA LYS A 84 12.90 -0.71 -18.33
C LYS A 84 11.42 -0.78 -18.68
N LEU A 85 11.00 -1.81 -19.41
CA LEU A 85 9.58 -1.99 -19.74
C LEU A 85 8.74 -2.20 -18.48
N PHE A 86 9.23 -3.04 -17.56
CA PHE A 86 8.56 -3.31 -16.29
C PHE A 86 8.47 -2.06 -15.41
N ASP A 87 9.51 -1.24 -15.39
CA ASP A 87 9.58 0.02 -14.66
C ASP A 87 8.52 1.03 -15.16
N ILE A 88 8.35 1.12 -16.48
CA ILE A 88 7.32 1.97 -17.09
C ILE A 88 5.91 1.46 -16.72
N ILE A 89 5.66 0.17 -16.88
CA ILE A 89 4.37 -0.44 -16.55
C ILE A 89 4.04 -0.23 -15.07
N LEU A 90 5.01 -0.45 -14.19
CA LEU A 90 4.85 -0.26 -12.75
C LEU A 90 4.57 1.21 -12.42
N THR A 91 5.27 2.15 -13.05
CA THR A 91 5.05 3.59 -12.85
C THR A 91 3.63 4.00 -13.25
N VAL A 92 3.17 3.58 -14.43
CA VAL A 92 1.80 3.85 -14.89
C VAL A 92 0.77 3.21 -13.95
N PHE A 93 1.01 1.98 -13.52
CA PHE A 93 0.13 1.29 -12.57
C PHE A 93 0.04 2.01 -11.23
N LEU A 94 1.17 2.39 -10.64
CA LEU A 94 1.21 3.11 -9.37
C LEU A 94 0.55 4.50 -9.47
N PHE A 95 0.74 5.19 -10.59
CA PHE A 95 0.07 6.47 -10.85
C PHE A 95 -1.45 6.31 -10.95
N SER A 96 -1.91 5.30 -11.70
CA SER A 96 -3.33 4.97 -11.79
C SER A 96 -3.94 4.62 -10.44
N LEU A 97 -3.21 3.83 -9.64
CA LEU A 97 -3.62 3.47 -8.28
C LEU A 97 -3.73 4.71 -7.38
N ALA A 98 -2.79 5.65 -7.48
CA ALA A 98 -2.84 6.90 -6.73
C ALA A 98 -4.08 7.74 -7.07
N ILE A 99 -4.46 7.80 -8.36
CA ILE A 99 -5.69 8.48 -8.79
C ILE A 99 -6.93 7.81 -8.18
N ILE A 100 -7.04 6.48 -8.28
CA ILE A 100 -8.18 5.72 -7.76
C ILE A 100 -8.30 5.90 -6.24
N MET A 101 -7.19 5.77 -5.51
CA MET A 101 -7.18 5.94 -4.05
C MET A 101 -7.53 7.38 -3.63
N THR A 102 -7.07 8.38 -4.40
CA THR A 102 -7.43 9.78 -4.14
C THR A 102 -8.92 10.02 -4.37
N ALA A 103 -9.48 9.47 -5.44
CA ALA A 103 -10.91 9.57 -5.73
C ALA A 103 -11.76 8.87 -4.65
N GLY A 104 -11.36 7.66 -4.22
CA GLY A 104 -12.03 6.92 -3.15
C GLY A 104 -11.99 7.65 -1.81
N GLY A 105 -10.82 8.19 -1.44
CA GLY A 105 -10.68 9.01 -0.24
C GLY A 105 -11.51 10.29 -0.27
N ALA A 106 -11.58 10.96 -1.42
CA ALA A 106 -12.41 12.14 -1.61
C ALA A 106 -13.91 11.82 -1.50
N SER A 107 -14.36 10.67 -2.03
CA SER A 107 -15.73 10.18 -1.87
C SER A 107 -16.08 9.96 -0.40
N THR A 108 -15.19 9.32 0.34
CA THR A 108 -15.36 9.09 1.78
C THR A 108 -15.49 10.40 2.57
N ILE A 109 -14.68 11.41 2.25
CA ILE A 109 -14.78 12.75 2.88
C ILE A 109 -16.11 13.43 2.50
N ASN A 110 -16.50 13.36 1.23
CA ASN A 110 -17.77 13.89 0.75
C ASN A 110 -18.96 13.26 1.50
N GLU A 111 -19.00 11.95 1.63
CA GLU A 111 -20.08 11.22 2.33
C GLU A 111 -20.09 11.47 3.84
N SER A 112 -18.91 11.59 4.47
CA SER A 112 -18.80 11.75 5.92
C SER A 112 -19.07 13.19 6.39
N PHE A 113 -18.67 14.19 5.61
CA PHE A 113 -18.73 15.61 6.01
C PHE A 113 -19.67 16.44 5.15
N GLY A 114 -20.29 15.86 4.12
CA GLY A 114 -21.17 16.58 3.20
C GLY A 114 -20.47 17.64 2.34
N LEU A 115 -19.13 17.60 2.26
CA LEU A 115 -18.36 18.52 1.46
C LEU A 115 -18.48 18.17 -0.02
N PRO A 116 -18.52 19.15 -0.95
CA PRO A 116 -18.54 18.85 -2.37
C PRO A 116 -17.28 18.07 -2.79
N PHE A 117 -17.46 17.12 -3.70
CA PHE A 117 -16.39 16.19 -4.13
C PHE A 117 -15.10 16.89 -4.56
N TRP A 118 -15.20 17.98 -5.31
CA TRP A 118 -14.04 18.76 -5.76
C TRP A 118 -13.22 19.33 -4.59
N LEU A 119 -13.90 19.80 -3.52
CA LEU A 119 -13.23 20.33 -2.33
C LEU A 119 -12.56 19.21 -1.52
N SER A 120 -13.25 18.09 -1.36
CA SER A 120 -12.73 16.88 -0.73
C SER A 120 -11.47 16.38 -1.43
N SER A 121 -11.50 16.33 -2.77
CA SER A 121 -10.35 15.96 -3.60
C SER A 121 -9.19 16.93 -3.44
N PHE A 122 -9.46 18.23 -3.42
CA PHE A 122 -8.44 19.26 -3.26
C PHE A 122 -7.73 19.17 -1.91
N ILE A 123 -8.50 19.01 -0.83
CA ILE A 123 -7.96 18.81 0.52
C ILE A 123 -7.06 17.58 0.56
N LEU A 124 -7.51 16.49 -0.03
CA LEU A 124 -6.77 15.22 -0.01
C LEU A 124 -5.47 15.32 -0.82
N VAL A 125 -5.50 15.96 -1.98
CA VAL A 125 -4.29 16.19 -2.79
C VAL A 125 -3.28 17.06 -2.04
N ILE A 126 -3.72 18.12 -1.35
CA ILE A 126 -2.82 18.94 -0.53
C ILE A 126 -2.20 18.10 0.60
N LEU A 127 -2.98 17.27 1.28
CA LEU A 127 -2.46 16.38 2.32
C LEU A 127 -1.42 15.39 1.77
N ILE A 128 -1.68 14.82 0.60
CA ILE A 128 -0.71 13.94 -0.10
C ILE A 128 0.56 14.71 -0.42
N LEU A 129 0.46 15.91 -0.98
CA LEU A 129 1.63 16.73 -1.29
C LEU A 129 2.44 17.07 -0.04
N ILE A 130 1.79 17.43 1.07
CA ILE A 130 2.48 17.68 2.34
C ILE A 130 3.21 16.41 2.82
N THR A 131 2.60 15.23 2.71
CA THR A 131 3.23 13.98 3.12
C THR A 131 4.43 13.61 2.26
N LEU A 132 4.46 13.99 0.97
CA LEU A 132 5.60 13.77 0.08
C LEU A 132 6.86 14.55 0.50
N PHE A 133 6.69 15.69 1.18
CA PHE A 133 7.82 16.45 1.72
C PHE A 133 8.35 15.88 3.05
N LEU A 134 7.68 14.91 3.65
CA LEU A 134 8.16 14.24 4.85
C LEU A 134 9.33 13.31 4.50
N LYS A 135 10.35 13.28 5.36
CA LYS A 135 11.42 12.29 5.22
C LYS A 135 10.84 10.88 5.30
N PHE A 136 11.32 9.97 4.46
CA PHE A 136 10.84 8.59 4.32
C PHE A 136 10.66 7.86 5.66
N GLY A 137 11.59 8.02 6.60
CA GLY A 137 11.47 7.43 7.94
C GLY A 137 10.29 7.97 8.76
N ARG A 138 9.91 9.24 8.59
CA ARG A 138 8.72 9.81 9.25
C ARG A 138 7.44 9.30 8.60
N LEU A 139 7.44 9.14 7.28
CA LEU A 139 6.32 8.60 6.54
C LEU A 139 5.98 7.17 7.01
N ILE A 140 6.99 6.30 7.11
CA ILE A 140 6.83 4.93 7.63
C ILE A 140 6.31 4.95 9.08
N ALA A 141 6.83 5.83 9.93
CA ALA A 141 6.38 5.93 11.32
C ALA A 141 4.92 6.38 11.42
N VAL A 142 4.47 7.32 10.58
CA VAL A 142 3.07 7.76 10.52
C VAL A 142 2.17 6.61 10.03
N LEU A 143 2.53 5.95 8.94
CA LEU A 143 1.78 4.81 8.40
C LEU A 143 1.69 3.68 9.42
N GLY A 144 2.80 3.29 10.04
CA GLY A 144 2.84 2.25 11.06
C GLY A 144 2.04 2.60 12.33
N GLY A 145 1.94 3.90 12.66
CA GLY A 145 1.14 4.37 13.80
C GLY A 145 -0.37 4.43 13.54
N VAL A 146 -0.78 4.67 12.28
CA VAL A 146 -2.19 4.74 11.90
C VAL A 146 -2.80 3.36 11.65
N THR A 147 -2.01 2.41 11.19
CA THR A 147 -2.46 1.05 10.83
C THR A 147 -3.24 0.33 11.94
N PRO A 148 -2.84 0.35 13.24
CA PRO A 148 -3.62 -0.29 14.30
C PRO A 148 -5.03 0.27 14.44
N PHE A 149 -5.23 1.57 14.16
CA PHE A 149 -6.54 2.21 14.20
C PHE A 149 -7.42 1.79 13.02
N GLN A 150 -6.83 1.53 11.86
CA GLN A 150 -7.56 1.04 10.69
C GLN A 150 -8.06 -0.39 10.91
N ILE A 151 -7.21 -1.27 11.45
CA ILE A 151 -7.57 -2.67 11.73
C ILE A 151 -8.62 -2.76 12.85
N GLY A 152 -8.58 -1.89 13.85
CA GLY A 152 -9.52 -1.89 14.96
C GLY A 152 -10.93 -1.38 14.62
N ARG A 153 -11.14 -0.83 13.42
CA ARG A 153 -12.45 -0.34 12.94
C ARG A 153 -13.14 -1.27 11.94
N ALA A 154 -12.42 -2.24 11.40
CA ALA A 154 -12.97 -3.28 10.51
C ALA A 154 -13.51 -4.44 11.32
#